data_933eb1ae59278abb51f3d333c7a2e8c9
#
_entry.id   933eb1ae59278abb51f3d333c7a2e8c9
#
_cell.length_a   1.000
_cell.length_b   1.000
_cell.length_c   1.000
_cell.angle_alpha   90.00
_cell.angle_beta   90.00
_cell.angle_gamma   90.00
#
_symmetry.space_group_name_H-M   'P 1'
#
loop_
_entity.id
_entity.type
_entity.pdbx_description
1 polymer ?
#
loop_
_entity_poly.entity_id
_entity_poly.type
_entity_poly.pdbx_seq_one_letter_code
_entity_poly.pdbx_strand_id
1 'polypeptide(L)'
;PGFQDFGEVNLTGNGGHGYIRLDWFTPDALPTWGDGRLLILGDKGFIEIRKYTDLAKSKKGNHLFLANNKKVEHIDCSNFKLPYFSNLIRDVLNRTNKACSQELTYLSMELAILAQQKAEKNGKHKI
;
A
#
# COMPACT_ATOMS: atom_id res chain seq x y z
N PRO A 1 -3.71 6.38 27.64
CA PRO A 1 -3.01 5.96 26.42
C PRO A 1 -3.59 6.76 25.26
N GLY A 2 -2.72 7.52 24.56
CA GLY A 2 -3.14 8.30 23.41
C GLY A 2 -3.50 7.39 22.23
N PHE A 3 -4.43 7.82 21.39
CA PHE A 3 -4.69 7.20 20.11
C PHE A 3 -3.49 7.44 19.17
N GLN A 4 -3.05 6.41 18.47
CA GLN A 4 -1.97 6.53 17.49
C GLN A 4 -2.58 6.84 16.12
N ASP A 5 -2.52 8.09 15.71
CA ASP A 5 -3.12 8.62 14.50
C ASP A 5 -2.13 8.79 13.34
N PHE A 6 -0.86 8.52 13.60
CA PHE A 6 0.23 8.61 12.63
C PHE A 6 1.26 7.50 12.87
N GLY A 7 1.76 6.93 11.79
CA GLY A 7 2.89 6.00 11.79
C GLY A 7 3.62 6.00 10.46
N GLU A 8 4.92 5.83 10.53
CA GLU A 8 5.76 5.64 9.36
C GLU A 8 6.82 4.56 9.58
N VAL A 9 7.21 3.90 8.52
CA VAL A 9 8.29 2.91 8.55
C VAL A 9 9.10 2.95 7.26
N ASN A 10 10.41 2.87 7.41
CA ASN A 10 11.36 2.66 6.34
C ASN A 10 11.87 1.22 6.39
N LEU A 11 11.80 0.55 5.28
CA LEU A 11 12.26 -0.83 5.09
C LEU A 11 13.37 -0.87 4.05
N THR A 12 14.37 -1.72 4.27
CA THR A 12 15.46 -1.96 3.33
C THR A 12 15.69 -3.46 3.23
N GLY A 13 15.73 -3.99 2.04
CA GLY A 13 15.97 -5.40 1.80
C GLY A 13 15.97 -5.73 0.31
N ASN A 14 16.60 -6.83 -0.05
CA ASN A 14 16.63 -7.36 -1.42
C ASN A 14 17.02 -6.32 -2.50
N GLY A 15 17.90 -5.37 -2.15
CA GLY A 15 18.33 -4.30 -3.06
C GLY A 15 17.31 -3.16 -3.25
N GLY A 16 16.24 -3.13 -2.47
CA GLY A 16 15.20 -2.13 -2.54
C GLY A 16 15.01 -1.35 -1.24
N HIS A 17 14.28 -0.26 -1.35
CA HIS A 17 13.83 0.56 -0.23
C HIS A 17 12.30 0.69 -0.28
N GLY A 18 11.66 0.61 0.87
CA GLY A 18 10.23 0.86 1.04
C GLY A 18 10.01 1.94 2.10
N TYR A 19 9.10 2.86 1.80
CA TYR A 19 8.58 3.82 2.75
C TYR A 19 7.07 3.65 2.85
N ILE A 20 6.57 3.47 4.05
CA ILE A 20 5.14 3.35 4.32
C ILE A 20 4.77 4.43 5.32
N ARG A 21 3.75 5.21 5.00
CA ARG A 21 3.12 6.18 5.89
C ARG A 21 1.64 5.84 6.02
N LEU A 22 1.15 5.83 7.26
CA LEU A 22 -0.25 5.67 7.59
C LEU A 22 -0.66 6.80 8.53
N ASP A 23 -1.76 7.46 8.24
CA ASP A 23 -2.29 8.50 9.10
C ASP A 23 -3.82 8.64 8.99
N TRP A 24 -4.39 9.40 9.93
CA TRP A 24 -5.82 9.73 10.01
C TRP A 24 -6.09 11.20 9.60
N PHE A 25 -5.15 11.86 8.94
CA PHE A 25 -5.20 13.28 8.63
C PHE A 25 -5.89 13.59 7.30
N THR A 26 -6.99 12.91 7.00
CA THR A 26 -7.78 13.17 5.79
C THR A 26 -8.50 14.51 5.92
N PRO A 27 -8.27 15.48 5.00
CA PRO A 27 -9.00 16.74 5.00
C PRO A 27 -10.49 16.54 4.72
N ASP A 28 -11.36 17.31 5.40
CA ASP A 28 -12.82 17.18 5.24
C ASP A 28 -13.32 17.47 3.82
N ALA A 29 -12.61 18.30 3.06
CA ALA A 29 -12.94 18.59 1.66
C ALA A 29 -12.59 17.47 0.69
N LEU A 30 -11.87 16.43 1.11
CA LEU A 30 -11.57 15.31 0.24
C LEU A 30 -12.85 14.49 -0.03
N PRO A 31 -13.15 14.11 -1.30
CA PRO A 31 -14.39 13.40 -1.63
C PRO A 31 -14.40 11.94 -1.17
N THR A 32 -13.40 11.50 -0.44
CA THR A 32 -13.24 10.14 0.07
C THR A 32 -12.82 10.18 1.54
N TRP A 33 -13.15 9.14 2.28
CA TRP A 33 -12.76 9.01 3.68
C TRP A 33 -11.24 8.98 3.91
N GLY A 34 -10.49 8.54 2.92
CA GLY A 34 -9.03 8.48 2.96
C GLY A 34 -8.42 8.55 1.57
N ASP A 35 -7.10 8.59 1.48
CA ASP A 35 -6.36 8.53 0.23
C ASP A 35 -5.33 7.39 0.28
N GLY A 36 -5.40 6.48 -0.67
CA GLY A 36 -4.48 5.37 -0.78
C GLY A 36 -3.63 5.49 -2.04
N ARG A 37 -2.31 5.63 -1.86
CA ARG A 37 -1.34 5.73 -2.95
C ARG A 37 -0.25 4.70 -2.81
N LEU A 38 0.20 4.17 -3.94
CA LEU A 38 1.38 3.32 -4.02
C LEU A 38 2.24 3.80 -5.18
N LEU A 39 3.48 4.14 -4.92
CA LEU A 39 4.48 4.49 -5.93
C LEU A 39 5.58 3.44 -5.92
N ILE A 40 5.79 2.80 -7.06
CA ILE A 40 6.90 1.85 -7.28
C ILE A 40 7.84 2.48 -8.29
N LEU A 41 9.06 2.77 -7.86
CA LEU A 41 10.14 3.28 -8.70
C LEU A 41 11.11 2.15 -9.03
N GLY A 42 11.45 2.01 -10.29
CA GLY A 42 12.46 1.08 -10.77
C GLY A 42 13.41 1.76 -11.75
N ASP A 43 14.46 1.06 -12.15
CA ASP A 43 15.48 1.52 -13.10
C ASP A 43 14.93 1.76 -14.53
N LYS A 44 13.80 1.16 -14.86
CA LYS A 44 13.17 1.24 -16.20
C LYS A 44 11.88 2.04 -16.24
N GLY A 45 11.50 2.66 -15.12
CA GLY A 45 10.29 3.46 -15.05
C GLY A 45 9.63 3.42 -13.68
N PHE A 46 8.40 3.90 -13.61
CA PHE A 46 7.61 3.86 -12.39
C PHE A 46 6.15 3.47 -12.66
N ILE A 47 5.51 3.00 -11.60
CA ILE A 47 4.07 2.77 -11.51
C ILE A 47 3.55 3.54 -10.31
N GLU A 48 2.50 4.35 -10.50
CA GLU A 48 1.75 4.97 -9.42
C GLU A 48 0.31 4.47 -9.43
N ILE A 49 -0.17 4.01 -8.28
CA ILE A 49 -1.58 3.64 -8.06
C ILE A 49 -2.21 4.68 -7.14
N ARG A 50 -3.33 5.28 -7.57
CA ARG A 50 -4.20 6.12 -6.75
C ARG A 50 -5.52 5.40 -6.58
N LYS A 51 -5.72 4.85 -5.38
CA LYS A 51 -6.85 3.97 -5.10
C LYS A 51 -8.17 4.73 -5.06
N TYR A 52 -8.20 5.91 -4.46
CA TYR A 52 -9.45 6.61 -4.18
C TYR A 52 -9.69 7.82 -5.06
N THR A 53 -8.70 8.64 -5.33
CA THR A 53 -8.90 9.89 -6.06
C THR A 53 -7.65 10.36 -6.81
N ASP A 54 -7.87 11.02 -7.92
CA ASP A 54 -6.90 11.90 -8.58
C ASP A 54 -7.54 13.28 -8.73
N LEU A 55 -7.19 14.21 -7.88
CA LEU A 55 -7.78 15.54 -7.84
C LEU A 55 -7.58 16.33 -9.14
N ALA A 56 -6.49 16.08 -9.85
CA ALA A 56 -6.19 16.78 -11.10
C ALA A 56 -7.00 16.26 -12.28
N LYS A 57 -7.39 14.98 -12.27
CA LYS A 57 -8.00 14.32 -13.43
C LYS A 57 -9.42 13.86 -13.18
N SER A 58 -9.71 13.28 -12.04
CA SER A 58 -11.00 12.69 -11.74
C SER A 58 -11.23 12.55 -10.25
N LYS A 59 -12.45 12.85 -9.81
CA LYS A 59 -12.90 12.57 -8.43
C LYS A 59 -13.16 11.07 -8.18
N LYS A 60 -13.14 10.25 -9.23
CA LYS A 60 -13.24 8.80 -9.12
C LYS A 60 -11.88 8.21 -8.76
N GLY A 61 -11.87 7.02 -8.20
CA GLY A 61 -10.66 6.29 -7.85
C GLY A 61 -10.17 5.33 -8.95
N ASN A 62 -9.32 4.42 -8.54
CA ASN A 62 -8.84 3.29 -9.36
C ASN A 62 -7.98 3.70 -10.56
N HIS A 63 -7.06 4.64 -10.32
CA HIS A 63 -6.12 5.08 -11.34
C HIS A 63 -4.78 4.35 -11.22
N LEU A 64 -4.24 3.93 -12.36
CA LEU A 64 -2.87 3.46 -12.50
C LEU A 64 -2.15 4.33 -13.52
N PHE A 65 -1.01 4.88 -13.15
CA PHE A 65 -0.11 5.61 -14.04
C PHE A 65 1.16 4.78 -14.24
N LEU A 66 1.49 4.54 -15.49
CA LEU A 66 2.72 3.85 -15.89
C LEU A 66 3.57 4.81 -16.71
N ALA A 67 4.82 4.97 -16.33
CA ALA A 67 5.79 5.64 -17.17
C ALA A 67 7.06 4.80 -17.29
N ASN A 68 7.53 4.61 -18.50
CA ASN A 68 8.80 3.94 -18.81
C ASN A 68 9.48 4.59 -20.02
N ASN A 69 10.60 4.02 -20.45
CA ASN A 69 11.38 4.58 -21.56
C ASN A 69 10.64 4.59 -22.93
N LYS A 70 9.46 3.97 -23.02
CA LYS A 70 8.72 3.84 -24.28
C LYS A 70 7.39 4.58 -24.27
N LYS A 71 6.73 4.68 -23.11
CA LYS A 71 5.39 5.26 -23.01
C LYS A 71 5.10 5.85 -21.63
N VAL A 72 4.16 6.78 -21.62
CA VAL A 72 3.43 7.23 -20.43
C VAL A 72 1.97 6.90 -20.65
N GLU A 73 1.35 6.24 -19.70
CA GLU A 73 -0.02 5.72 -19.82
C GLU A 73 -0.80 5.91 -18.53
N HIS A 74 -2.06 6.31 -18.66
CA HIS A 74 -3.04 6.28 -17.59
C HIS A 74 -4.05 5.17 -17.88
N ILE A 75 -4.24 4.29 -16.91
CA ILE A 75 -5.14 3.16 -16.98
C ILE A 75 -6.23 3.35 -15.94
N ASP A 76 -7.50 3.39 -16.37
CA ASP A 76 -8.66 3.34 -15.49
C ASP A 76 -8.92 1.89 -15.07
N CYS A 77 -8.72 1.59 -13.79
CA CYS A 77 -8.90 0.27 -13.22
C CYS A 77 -10.30 0.05 -12.61
N SER A 78 -11.28 0.92 -12.88
CA SER A 78 -12.63 0.85 -12.27
C SER A 78 -13.36 -0.45 -12.56
N ASN A 79 -13.11 -1.04 -13.72
CA ASN A 79 -13.71 -2.31 -14.15
C ASN A 79 -12.80 -3.53 -13.93
N PHE A 80 -11.68 -3.35 -13.23
CA PHE A 80 -10.75 -4.45 -12.98
C PHE A 80 -11.36 -5.43 -11.98
N LYS A 81 -11.41 -6.72 -12.36
CA LYS A 81 -11.88 -7.78 -11.48
C LYS A 81 -10.88 -8.02 -10.34
N LEU A 82 -11.37 -8.04 -9.11
CA LEU A 82 -10.58 -8.31 -7.92
C LEU A 82 -10.77 -9.78 -7.48
N PRO A 83 -9.93 -10.71 -7.95
CA PRO A 83 -10.16 -12.14 -7.73
C PRO A 83 -9.67 -12.64 -6.36
N TYR A 84 -9.25 -11.75 -5.45
CA TYR A 84 -8.61 -12.13 -4.20
C TYR A 84 -9.46 -13.13 -3.39
N PHE A 85 -10.72 -12.78 -3.09
CA PHE A 85 -11.55 -13.65 -2.25
C PHE A 85 -11.89 -14.99 -2.91
N SER A 86 -12.17 -14.99 -4.21
CA SER A 86 -12.42 -16.25 -4.91
C SER A 86 -11.17 -17.14 -4.97
N ASN A 87 -9.99 -16.55 -5.10
CA ASN A 87 -8.73 -17.28 -5.03
C ASN A 87 -8.44 -17.77 -3.60
N LEU A 88 -8.70 -16.96 -2.58
CA LEU A 88 -8.55 -17.36 -1.18
C LEU A 88 -9.44 -18.56 -0.82
N ILE A 89 -10.70 -18.53 -1.22
CA ILE A 89 -11.61 -19.67 -1.01
C ILE A 89 -11.07 -20.95 -1.70
N ARG A 90 -10.60 -20.81 -2.95
CA ARG A 90 -9.98 -21.93 -3.68
C ARG A 90 -8.71 -22.42 -2.98
N ASP A 91 -7.89 -21.54 -2.45
CA ASP A 91 -6.68 -21.89 -1.71
C ASP A 91 -7.01 -22.71 -0.47
N VAL A 92 -8.05 -22.31 0.27
CA VAL A 92 -8.51 -23.07 1.45
C VAL A 92 -9.01 -24.46 1.06
N LEU A 93 -9.84 -24.56 0.02
CA LEU A 93 -10.44 -25.82 -0.44
C LEU A 93 -9.40 -26.77 -1.05
N ASN A 94 -8.48 -26.24 -1.85
CA ASN A 94 -7.53 -27.03 -2.64
C ASN A 94 -6.11 -27.06 -2.05
N ARG A 95 -5.89 -26.43 -0.89
CA ARG A 95 -4.56 -26.32 -0.25
C ARG A 95 -3.50 -25.73 -1.18
N THR A 96 -3.86 -24.64 -1.88
CA THR A 96 -2.97 -23.88 -2.75
C THR A 96 -2.68 -22.49 -2.19
N ASN A 97 -1.79 -21.69 -2.81
CA ASN A 97 -1.36 -20.36 -2.37
C ASN A 97 -1.47 -19.33 -3.51
N LYS A 98 -2.58 -19.31 -4.24
CA LYS A 98 -2.76 -18.42 -5.41
C LYS A 98 -3.16 -16.98 -5.04
N ALA A 99 -3.87 -16.81 -3.92
CA ALA A 99 -4.28 -15.50 -3.46
C ALA A 99 -3.16 -14.80 -2.70
N CYS A 100 -2.60 -15.48 -1.69
CA CYS A 100 -1.49 -14.99 -0.88
C CYS A 100 -0.84 -16.18 -0.17
N SER A 101 0.48 -16.24 -0.16
CA SER A 101 1.17 -17.28 0.60
C SER A 101 1.08 -17.01 2.10
N GLN A 102 0.89 -18.07 2.90
CA GLN A 102 0.92 -17.94 4.35
C GLN A 102 2.25 -17.39 4.86
N GLU A 103 3.35 -17.83 4.27
CA GLU A 103 4.70 -17.35 4.62
C GLU A 103 4.84 -15.85 4.48
N LEU A 104 4.42 -15.27 3.33
CA LEU A 104 4.44 -13.82 3.12
C LEU A 104 3.49 -13.09 4.06
N THR A 105 2.35 -13.69 4.39
CA THR A 105 1.40 -13.12 5.34
C THR A 105 2.01 -13.04 6.73
N TYR A 106 2.62 -14.12 7.23
CA TYR A 106 3.28 -14.12 8.53
C TYR A 106 4.48 -13.18 8.57
N LEU A 107 5.30 -13.15 7.53
CA LEU A 107 6.42 -12.20 7.42
C LEU A 107 5.95 -10.74 7.48
N SER A 108 4.87 -10.43 6.78
CA SER A 108 4.29 -9.06 6.81
C SER A 108 3.80 -8.68 8.21
N MET A 109 3.16 -9.60 8.92
CA MET A 109 2.71 -9.38 10.30
C MET A 109 3.89 -9.24 11.26
N GLU A 110 4.92 -10.06 11.14
CA GLU A 110 6.14 -9.98 11.94
C GLU A 110 6.82 -8.61 11.76
N LEU A 111 7.00 -8.17 10.51
CA LEU A 111 7.59 -6.87 10.22
C LEU A 111 6.77 -5.70 10.77
N ALA A 112 5.44 -5.79 10.73
CA ALA A 112 4.56 -4.78 11.31
C ALA A 112 4.71 -4.70 12.83
N ILE A 113 4.76 -5.84 13.52
CA ILE A 113 4.97 -5.93 14.98
C ILE A 113 6.35 -5.38 15.37
N LEU A 114 7.40 -5.73 14.60
CA LEU A 114 8.75 -5.22 14.84
C LEU A 114 8.84 -3.69 14.63
N ALA A 115 8.15 -3.16 13.62
CA ALA A 115 8.07 -1.72 13.40
C ALA A 115 7.41 -1.00 14.58
N GLN A 116 6.27 -1.51 15.06
CA GLN A 116 5.59 -0.98 16.24
C GLN A 116 6.48 -0.99 17.49
N GLN A 117 7.14 -2.12 17.79
CA GLN A 117 8.04 -2.23 18.92
C GLN A 117 9.22 -1.25 18.86
N LYS A 118 9.77 -1.02 17.66
CA LYS A 118 10.84 -0.04 17.47
C LYS A 118 10.34 1.39 17.66
N ALA A 119 9.16 1.72 17.13
CA ALA A 119 8.56 3.03 17.29
C ALA A 119 8.30 3.35 18.77
N GLU A 120 7.77 2.41 19.55
CA GLU A 120 7.54 2.57 20.99
C GLU A 120 8.83 2.77 21.80
N LYS A 121 9.91 2.10 21.42
CA LYS A 121 11.23 2.32 22.05
C LYS A 121 11.78 3.71 21.75
N ASN A 122 11.67 4.17 20.51
CA ASN A 122 12.15 5.48 20.08
C ASN A 122 11.30 6.62 20.64
N GLY A 123 9.99 6.45 20.77
CA GLY A 123 9.08 7.46 21.33
C GLY A 123 9.27 7.71 22.85
N LYS A 124 10.06 6.90 23.54
CA LYS A 124 10.44 7.13 24.94
C LYS A 124 11.58 8.13 25.12
N HIS A 125 12.30 8.46 24.07
CA HIS A 125 13.27 9.56 24.07
C HIS A 125 12.53 10.86 23.75
N LYS A 126 11.96 11.50 24.79
CA LYS A 126 11.47 12.88 24.68
C LYS A 126 12.67 13.78 24.41
N ILE A 127 12.60 14.54 23.31
CA ILE A 127 13.45 15.70 23.07
C ILE A 127 13.11 16.78 24.09
#